data_1b922b22355a58bba06f685e3f42838b
#
_entry.id   1b922b22355a58bba06f685e3f42838b
#
_cell.length_a   1.000
_cell.length_b   1.000
_cell.length_c   1.000
_cell.angle_alpha   90.00
_cell.angle_beta   90.00
_cell.angle_gamma   90.00
#
_symmetry.space_group_name_H-M   'P 1'
#
loop_
_entity.id
_entity.type
_entity.pdbx_description
1 polymer ?
#
loop_
_entity_poly.entity_id
_entity_poly.type
_entity_poly.pdbx_seq_one_letter_code
_entity_poly.pdbx_strand_id
1 'polypeptide(L)'
;MRQVLQQEVGGKNVIRPSVNPGPVADAAPTEPALTDYDRRYLIVYVMLLDAVKDGADRDEIAREILQIDPVAEPDRVSRAYESHLVRARWMSTHGYKHLLKGPHGKA
;
A
#
# COMPACT_ATOMS: atom_id res chain seq x y z
N MET A 1 33.44 -11.12 -6.02
CA MET A 1 32.67 -10.60 -5.89
C MET A 1 31.80 -10.44 -6.17
N ARG A 2 31.73 -10.70 -5.87
CA ARG A 2 30.76 -10.28 -5.81
C ARG A 2 29.93 -10.13 -5.53
N GLN A 3 29.90 -10.29 -5.17
CA GLN A 3 29.07 -9.81 -4.78
C GLN A 3 28.33 -9.40 -4.69
N VAL A 4 28.90 -9.81 -4.61
CA VAL A 4 28.11 -8.93 -4.41
C VAL A 4 27.40 -8.58 -4.78
N LEU A 5 27.84 -8.93 -4.74
CA LEU A 5 27.12 -8.15 -4.93
C LEU A 5 26.26 -8.12 -5.42
N GLN A 6 26.48 -8.38 -5.44
CA GLN A 6 25.61 -7.90 -5.70
C GLN A 6 24.79 -7.80 -5.80
N GLN A 7 25.08 -8.01 -5.54
CA GLN A 7 24.26 -7.46 -5.40
C GLN A 7 23.57 -7.08 -5.64
N GLU A 8 23.95 -7.24 -5.59
CA GLU A 8 23.26 -6.41 -5.59
C GLU A 8 22.62 -6.03 -6.02
N VAL A 9 23.02 -6.44 -6.05
CA VAL A 9 22.31 -5.58 -6.27
C VAL A 9 21.69 -5.18 -6.72
N GLY A 10 22.00 -5.38 -6.76
CA GLY A 10 21.30 -4.62 -6.99
C GLY A 10 20.61 -4.36 -7.40
N GLY A 11 20.44 -4.17 -7.35
CA GLY A 11 19.68 -3.55 -7.63
C GLY A 11 18.72 -3.70 -7.74
N LYS A 12 18.17 -4.02 -7.39
CA LYS A 12 17.26 -3.96 -7.40
C LYS A 12 16.63 -3.81 -6.56
N ASN A 13 16.74 -3.90 -5.89
CA ASN A 13 16.06 -3.62 -5.17
C ASN A 13 15.97 -3.02 -4.41
N VAL A 14 16.46 -3.41 -4.25
CA VAL A 14 16.77 -2.63 -3.42
C VAL A 14 15.89 -1.62 -2.91
N ILE A 15 15.32 -0.91 -3.51
CA ILE A 15 14.38 0.04 -3.08
C ILE A 15 13.11 -0.53 -2.61
N ARG A 16 12.84 -1.73 -3.04
CA ARG A 16 11.62 -2.39 -2.73
C ARG A 16 11.33 -2.55 -1.29
N PRO A 17 12.30 -2.94 -0.46
CA PRO A 17 12.02 -3.11 0.95
C PRO A 17 11.52 -1.84 1.61
N SER A 18 11.96 -0.69 1.13
CA SER A 18 11.55 0.55 1.75
C SER A 18 10.22 1.05 1.22
N VAL A 19 9.74 0.55 0.09
CA VAL A 19 8.46 1.01 -0.44
C VAL A 19 7.29 0.16 0.02
N ASN A 20 7.54 -1.03 0.53
CA ASN A 20 6.46 -1.85 1.06
C ASN A 20 6.69 -2.08 2.53
N PRO A 21 5.88 -1.44 3.40
CA PRO A 21 6.11 -1.51 4.85
C PRO A 21 5.70 -2.83 5.49
N GLY A 22 5.25 -3.81 4.72
CA GLY A 22 4.88 -5.11 5.24
C GLY A 22 3.39 -5.35 5.17
N PRO A 23 2.92 -6.43 5.80
CA PRO A 23 1.50 -6.76 5.73
C PRO A 23 0.63 -5.63 6.25
N VAL A 24 -0.52 -5.43 5.61
CA VAL A 24 -1.45 -4.39 6.04
C VAL A 24 -2.23 -4.85 7.26
N ALA A 25 -2.84 -3.90 7.95
CA ALA A 25 -3.74 -4.20 9.05
C ALA A 25 -5.01 -4.85 8.52
N ASP A 26 -5.79 -5.46 9.40
CA ASP A 26 -7.04 -6.10 9.01
C ASP A 26 -8.03 -5.09 8.43
N ALA A 27 -7.96 -3.85 8.86
CA ALA A 27 -8.82 -2.81 8.35
C ALA A 27 -8.05 -1.50 8.26
N ALA A 28 -8.30 -0.75 7.19
CA ALA A 28 -7.69 0.56 7.01
C ALA A 28 -8.42 1.60 7.86
N PRO A 29 -7.78 2.75 8.13
CA PRO A 29 -8.45 3.82 8.86
C PRO A 29 -9.69 4.33 8.15
N THR A 30 -10.64 4.86 8.93
CA THR A 30 -11.85 5.45 8.39
C THR A 30 -11.99 6.91 8.81
N GLU A 31 -11.01 7.46 9.49
CA GLU A 31 -11.07 8.84 9.93
C GLU A 31 -11.11 9.81 8.75
N PRO A 32 -11.78 10.94 8.90
CA PRO A 32 -11.86 11.94 7.82
C PRO A 32 -10.61 12.79 7.71
N ALA A 33 -9.51 12.32 8.24
CA ALA A 33 -8.22 13.03 8.20
C ALA A 33 -7.10 12.05 7.91
N LEU A 34 -5.99 12.57 7.44
CA LEU A 34 -4.82 11.77 7.13
C LEU A 34 -4.20 11.24 8.43
N THR A 35 -3.96 9.95 8.50
CA THR A 35 -3.38 9.31 9.69
C THR A 35 -1.94 8.89 9.42
N ASP A 36 -1.22 8.52 10.49
CA ASP A 36 0.14 7.98 10.32
C ASP A 36 0.12 6.69 9.53
N TYR A 37 -0.92 5.87 9.70
CA TYR A 37 -1.08 4.65 8.92
C TYR A 37 -1.15 4.99 7.44
N ASP A 38 -1.92 6.01 7.06
CA ASP A 38 -2.04 6.42 5.67
C ASP A 38 -0.69 6.82 5.09
N ARG A 39 0.11 7.56 5.85
CA ARG A 39 1.44 7.98 5.39
C ARG A 39 2.35 6.78 5.20
N ARG A 40 2.29 5.84 6.13
CA ARG A 40 3.14 4.67 6.08
C ARG A 40 2.78 3.76 4.92
N TYR A 41 1.49 3.62 4.61
CA TYR A 41 1.01 2.71 3.58
C TYR A 41 0.62 3.42 2.28
N LEU A 42 1.09 4.63 2.07
CA LEU A 42 0.75 5.40 0.88
C LEU A 42 1.09 4.64 -0.40
N ILE A 43 2.26 4.03 -0.46
CA ILE A 43 2.65 3.30 -1.66
C ILE A 43 1.74 2.07 -1.87
N VAL A 44 1.28 1.46 -0.78
CA VAL A 44 0.37 0.33 -0.89
C VAL A 44 -0.95 0.79 -1.51
N TYR A 45 -1.46 1.96 -1.12
CA TYR A 45 -2.68 2.51 -1.71
C TYR A 45 -2.51 2.75 -3.21
N VAL A 46 -1.38 3.30 -3.61
CA VAL A 46 -1.10 3.55 -5.03
C VAL A 46 -1.06 2.24 -5.80
N MET A 47 -0.33 1.26 -5.28
CA MET A 47 -0.22 -0.04 -5.92
C MET A 47 -1.57 -0.73 -6.02
N LEU A 48 -2.40 -0.60 -4.97
CA LEU A 48 -3.71 -1.22 -4.93
C LEU A 48 -4.62 -0.62 -6.02
N LEU A 49 -4.64 0.70 -6.13
CA LEU A 49 -5.46 1.35 -7.14
C LEU A 49 -5.00 0.98 -8.55
N ASP A 50 -3.70 0.92 -8.78
CA ASP A 50 -3.17 0.52 -10.07
C ASP A 50 -3.54 -0.92 -10.40
N ALA A 51 -3.41 -1.82 -9.45
CA ALA A 51 -3.72 -3.23 -9.67
C ALA A 51 -5.19 -3.43 -10.00
N VAL A 52 -6.07 -2.74 -9.27
CA VAL A 52 -7.50 -2.84 -9.51
C VAL A 52 -7.83 -2.28 -10.89
N LYS A 53 -7.21 -1.17 -11.26
CA LYS A 53 -7.42 -0.58 -12.58
C LYS A 53 -6.99 -1.53 -13.68
N ASP A 54 -5.91 -2.26 -13.45
CA ASP A 54 -5.39 -3.20 -14.44
C ASP A 54 -6.15 -4.53 -14.45
N GLY A 55 -7.13 -4.70 -13.58
CA GLY A 55 -7.94 -5.91 -13.55
C GLY A 55 -7.28 -7.10 -12.87
N ALA A 56 -6.30 -6.84 -11.99
CA ALA A 56 -5.61 -7.91 -11.30
C ALA A 56 -6.58 -8.67 -10.39
N ASP A 57 -6.31 -9.97 -10.23
CA ASP A 57 -7.12 -10.83 -9.39
C ASP A 57 -6.95 -10.45 -7.91
N ARG A 58 -8.05 -10.52 -7.14
CA ARG A 58 -8.02 -10.15 -5.72
C ARG A 58 -7.03 -10.98 -4.92
N ASP A 59 -6.93 -12.28 -5.19
CA ASP A 59 -5.99 -13.12 -4.46
C ASP A 59 -4.55 -12.75 -4.77
N GLU A 60 -4.28 -12.38 -6.00
CA GLU A 60 -2.97 -11.92 -6.39
C GLU A 60 -2.64 -10.61 -5.69
N ILE A 61 -3.59 -9.68 -5.63
CA ILE A 61 -3.42 -8.43 -4.92
C ILE A 61 -3.15 -8.70 -3.43
N ALA A 62 -3.88 -9.64 -2.86
CA ALA A 62 -3.68 -9.99 -1.45
C ALA A 62 -2.26 -10.45 -1.19
N ARG A 63 -1.76 -11.36 -2.01
CA ARG A 63 -0.42 -11.90 -1.81
C ARG A 63 0.67 -10.86 -2.09
N GLU A 64 0.54 -10.14 -3.19
CA GLU A 64 1.62 -9.28 -3.67
C GLU A 64 1.61 -7.90 -3.01
N ILE A 65 0.45 -7.34 -2.78
CA ILE A 65 0.32 -5.98 -2.29
C ILE A 65 -0.03 -5.92 -0.82
N LEU A 66 -1.08 -6.63 -0.40
CA LEU A 66 -1.50 -6.61 0.99
C LEU A 66 -0.64 -7.52 1.87
N GLN A 67 0.01 -8.49 1.25
CA GLN A 67 0.90 -9.44 1.92
C GLN A 67 0.15 -10.28 2.95
N ILE A 68 -1.04 -10.73 2.59
CA ILE A 68 -1.86 -11.64 3.38
C ILE A 68 -2.16 -12.84 2.50
N ASP A 69 -2.03 -14.05 3.05
CA ASP A 69 -2.27 -15.27 2.31
C ASP A 69 -3.79 -15.51 2.16
N PRO A 70 -4.33 -15.44 0.94
CA PRO A 70 -5.78 -15.60 0.76
C PRO A 70 -6.27 -17.03 1.00
N VAL A 71 -5.38 -18.00 0.95
CA VAL A 71 -5.77 -19.38 1.22
C VAL A 71 -5.86 -19.61 2.74
N ALA A 72 -4.87 -19.11 3.47
CA ALA A 72 -4.83 -19.30 4.91
C ALA A 72 -5.78 -18.37 5.65
N GLU A 73 -6.00 -17.14 5.12
CA GLU A 73 -6.79 -16.14 5.83
C GLU A 73 -7.79 -15.44 4.92
N PRO A 74 -8.74 -16.20 4.34
CA PRO A 74 -9.66 -15.60 3.34
C PRO A 74 -10.55 -14.49 3.90
N ASP A 75 -11.00 -14.61 5.16
CA ASP A 75 -11.85 -13.58 5.75
C ASP A 75 -11.06 -12.31 6.02
N ARG A 76 -9.82 -12.46 6.45
CA ARG A 76 -8.95 -11.32 6.68
C ARG A 76 -8.65 -10.60 5.39
N VAL A 77 -8.42 -11.36 4.31
CA VAL A 77 -8.18 -10.77 3.00
C VAL A 77 -9.39 -9.96 2.55
N SER A 78 -10.60 -10.50 2.73
CA SER A 78 -11.80 -9.78 2.34
C SER A 78 -11.92 -8.45 3.06
N ARG A 79 -11.74 -8.45 4.37
CA ARG A 79 -11.84 -7.22 5.15
C ARG A 79 -10.74 -6.23 4.79
N ALA A 80 -9.52 -6.72 4.70
CA ALA A 80 -8.38 -5.86 4.38
C ALA A 80 -8.51 -5.27 2.99
N TYR A 81 -8.86 -6.11 2.02
CA TYR A 81 -9.00 -5.66 0.64
C TYR A 81 -10.05 -4.55 0.53
N GLU A 82 -11.26 -4.82 1.08
CA GLU A 82 -12.34 -3.86 0.97
C GLU A 82 -12.01 -2.54 1.66
N SER A 83 -11.52 -2.61 2.88
CA SER A 83 -11.25 -1.41 3.66
C SER A 83 -10.11 -0.59 3.07
N HIS A 84 -9.05 -1.26 2.61
CA HIS A 84 -7.92 -0.54 2.03
C HIS A 84 -8.27 0.04 0.67
N LEU A 85 -9.13 -0.63 -0.09
CA LEU A 85 -9.54 -0.09 -1.38
C LEU A 85 -10.40 1.16 -1.19
N VAL A 86 -11.34 1.13 -0.24
CA VAL A 86 -12.15 2.30 0.07
C VAL A 86 -11.23 3.43 0.52
N ARG A 87 -10.28 3.13 1.39
CA ARG A 87 -9.37 4.17 1.89
C ARG A 87 -8.48 4.71 0.78
N ALA A 88 -7.99 3.84 -0.10
CA ALA A 88 -7.17 4.29 -1.21
C ALA A 88 -7.93 5.24 -2.12
N ARG A 89 -9.21 4.97 -2.37
CA ARG A 89 -10.05 5.86 -3.15
C ARG A 89 -10.27 7.19 -2.44
N TRP A 90 -10.48 7.15 -1.13
CA TRP A 90 -10.60 8.37 -0.35
C TRP A 90 -9.31 9.18 -0.44
N MET A 91 -8.16 8.50 -0.36
CA MET A 91 -6.86 9.16 -0.46
C MET A 91 -6.70 9.83 -1.81
N SER A 92 -7.17 9.21 -2.88
CA SER A 92 -6.99 9.78 -4.21
C SER A 92 -7.86 11.01 -4.45
N THR A 93 -8.93 11.17 -3.69
CA THR A 93 -9.84 12.30 -3.90
C THR A 93 -9.81 13.33 -2.78
N HIS A 94 -9.53 12.89 -1.55
CA HIS A 94 -9.55 13.78 -0.39
C HIS A 94 -8.24 13.81 0.35
N GLY A 95 -7.72 12.65 0.73
CA GLY A 95 -6.49 12.57 1.54
C GLY A 95 -5.29 13.11 0.81
N TYR A 96 -5.26 12.94 -0.51
CA TYR A 96 -4.17 13.45 -1.32
C TYR A 96 -4.04 14.96 -1.17
N LYS A 97 -5.16 15.66 -1.08
CA LYS A 97 -5.15 17.09 -0.88
C LYS A 97 -4.55 17.47 0.46
N HIS A 98 -4.87 16.69 1.49
CA HIS A 98 -4.29 16.92 2.81
C HIS A 98 -2.76 16.72 2.77
N LEU A 99 -2.31 15.71 2.04
CA LEU A 99 -0.89 15.44 1.92
C LEU A 99 -0.17 16.59 1.23
N LEU A 100 -0.74 17.11 0.15
CA LEU A 100 -0.13 18.21 -0.58
C LEU A 100 -0.12 19.49 0.23
N LYS A 101 -1.15 19.71 1.02
CA LYS A 101 -1.20 20.91 1.83
C LYS A 101 -0.29 20.85 3.02
N GLY A 102 -0.16 19.69 3.62
CA GLY A 102 0.79 19.44 4.69
C GLY A 102 1.30 20.66 5.42
N PRO A 103 2.55 20.65 5.82
CA PRO A 103 3.13 21.78 6.53
C PRO A 103 3.23 23.03 5.69
N HIS A 104 3.32 22.91 4.37
CA HIS A 104 3.35 24.08 3.56
C HIS A 104 2.10 24.33 2.83
N GLY A 105 1.07 23.69 3.20
CA GLY A 105 -0.18 23.85 2.52
C GLY A 105 -0.67 25.23 2.57
N LYS A 106 -0.24 25.93 3.53
CA LYS A 106 -0.69 27.12 3.71
C LYS A 106 -0.11 28.02 2.83
N ALA A 107 0.85 27.79 2.52
CA ALA A 107 1.50 28.82 1.74
C ALA A 107 0.63 29.34 0.64
#